data_20df2a34e310663e2c86de4d069df32e
#
_entry.id   20df2a34e310663e2c86de4d069df32e
#
_cell.length_a   1.000
_cell.length_b   1.000
_cell.length_c   1.000
_cell.angle_alpha   90.00
_cell.angle_beta   90.00
_cell.angle_gamma   90.00
#
_symmetry.space_group_name_H-M   'P 1'
#
loop_
_entity.id
_entity.type
_entity.pdbx_description
1 polymer ?
#
loop_
_entity_poly.entity_id
_entity_poly.type
_entity_poly.pdbx_seq_one_letter_code
_entity_poly.pdbx_strand_id
1 'polypeptide(L)'
;MSEAWRQIGKARAGGILLIADHASAHVPDDLDLGIGPALLANHIAIDIGVAEVAALLVESGAVDAAILGGVSRLVVDCNREEDAPGVLPIASDGHAVPGNALDDAAREARLARFFRPYHAHIAGTIAAQRPAMILSLHSFTPSLAAHPDQARPWHVGVLYNEDDRLAAAAITALEAENMIVGDQLPYSGKLLNATMNRHAEANGIPYVGIEMRQDLVGDAAGQALFAGRLSRMCSKVALNLAE
;
A
#
# COMPACT_ATOMS: atom_id res chain seq x y z
N MET A 1 -16.53 12.82 5.32
CA MET A 1 -15.32 12.09 4.81
C MET A 1 -15.82 10.77 4.22
N SER A 2 -15.21 10.27 3.18
CA SER A 2 -15.58 8.95 2.61
C SER A 2 -15.12 7.85 3.57
N GLU A 3 -15.91 6.78 3.74
CA GLU A 3 -15.44 5.58 4.46
C GLU A 3 -14.41 4.80 3.63
N ALA A 4 -14.44 4.94 2.30
CA ALA A 4 -13.59 4.17 1.39
C ALA A 4 -12.12 4.64 1.39
N TRP A 5 -11.86 5.92 1.72
CA TRP A 5 -10.53 6.49 1.67
C TRP A 5 -10.36 7.69 2.61
N ARG A 6 -9.12 7.97 2.96
CA ARG A 6 -8.68 9.16 3.66
C ARG A 6 -7.53 9.81 2.89
N GLN A 7 -7.51 11.12 2.77
CA GLN A 7 -6.39 11.86 2.19
C GLN A 7 -5.72 12.75 3.24
N ILE A 8 -4.39 12.77 3.24
CA ILE A 8 -3.53 13.66 4.03
C ILE A 8 -2.76 14.53 3.04
N GLY A 9 -2.58 15.80 3.34
CA GLY A 9 -1.89 16.74 2.46
C GLY A 9 -2.72 17.15 1.25
N LYS A 10 -2.05 17.78 0.28
CA LYS A 10 -2.68 18.29 -0.94
C LYS A 10 -1.84 17.91 -2.16
N ALA A 11 -2.37 17.08 -3.02
CA ALA A 11 -1.72 16.72 -4.27
C ALA A 11 -1.50 17.98 -5.14
N ARG A 12 -0.38 18.02 -5.85
CA ARG A 12 -0.02 19.10 -6.76
C ARG A 12 0.58 18.56 -8.07
N ALA A 13 0.48 19.36 -9.11
CA ALA A 13 1.07 19.02 -10.40
C ALA A 13 2.59 18.87 -10.28
N GLY A 14 3.14 17.79 -10.83
CA GLY A 14 4.58 17.49 -10.78
C GLY A 14 5.09 17.11 -9.39
N GLY A 15 4.21 16.91 -8.39
CA GLY A 15 4.58 16.48 -7.06
C GLY A 15 4.65 14.96 -6.91
N ILE A 16 4.87 14.49 -5.68
CA ILE A 16 4.86 13.07 -5.33
C ILE A 16 3.54 12.73 -4.65
N LEU A 17 2.80 11.76 -5.21
CA LEU A 17 1.57 11.22 -4.61
C LEU A 17 1.89 9.87 -3.95
N LEU A 18 1.59 9.72 -2.66
CA LEU A 18 1.64 8.44 -1.98
C LEU A 18 0.28 7.76 -2.03
N ILE A 19 0.26 6.46 -2.31
CA ILE A 19 -0.93 5.61 -2.26
C ILE A 19 -0.64 4.43 -1.33
N ALA A 20 -1.56 4.16 -0.38
CA ALA A 20 -1.45 3.05 0.56
C ALA A 20 -2.81 2.36 0.72
N ASP A 21 -2.99 1.26 0.00
CA ASP A 21 -4.26 0.55 -0.12
C ASP A 21 -4.74 -0.04 1.22
N HIS A 22 -3.79 -0.47 2.08
CA HIS A 22 -4.05 -1.25 3.29
C HIS A 22 -3.74 -0.50 4.58
N ALA A 23 -3.97 0.81 4.60
CA ALA A 23 -3.60 1.70 5.72
C ALA A 23 -4.62 1.75 6.87
N SER A 24 -5.60 0.84 6.91
CA SER A 24 -6.66 0.83 7.92
C SER A 24 -7.07 -0.58 8.32
N ALA A 25 -7.32 -0.78 9.61
CA ALA A 25 -7.97 -1.98 10.15
C ALA A 25 -9.50 -1.81 10.34
N HIS A 26 -10.05 -0.67 9.91
CA HIS A 26 -11.45 -0.34 10.15
C HIS A 26 -12.40 -1.31 9.45
N VAL A 27 -13.35 -1.83 10.22
CA VAL A 27 -14.53 -2.55 9.72
C VAL A 27 -15.74 -1.72 10.12
N PRO A 28 -16.59 -1.27 9.18
CA PRO A 28 -17.81 -0.54 9.50
C PRO A 28 -18.73 -1.31 10.44
N ASP A 29 -19.41 -0.62 11.35
CA ASP A 29 -20.24 -1.22 12.40
C ASP A 29 -21.40 -2.10 11.86
N ASP A 30 -21.82 -1.85 10.62
CA ASP A 30 -22.86 -2.62 9.94
C ASP A 30 -22.35 -3.87 9.20
N LEU A 31 -21.04 -4.16 9.30
CA LEU A 31 -20.40 -5.32 8.70
C LEU A 31 -19.82 -6.23 9.78
N ASP A 32 -20.12 -7.53 9.66
CA ASP A 32 -19.50 -8.55 10.48
C ASP A 32 -18.62 -9.46 9.59
N LEU A 33 -17.32 -9.46 9.81
CA LEU A 33 -16.38 -10.35 9.14
C LEU A 33 -16.30 -11.74 9.79
N GLY A 34 -16.93 -11.94 10.94
CA GLY A 34 -16.89 -13.19 11.70
C GLY A 34 -15.52 -13.47 12.32
N ILE A 35 -14.69 -12.42 12.58
CA ILE A 35 -13.35 -12.51 13.16
C ILE A 35 -13.22 -11.64 14.40
N GLY A 36 -12.37 -12.06 15.34
CA GLY A 36 -12.13 -11.30 16.57
C GLY A 36 -11.21 -10.08 16.37
N PRO A 37 -11.26 -9.10 17.30
CA PRO A 37 -10.50 -7.85 17.18
C PRO A 37 -8.97 -8.04 17.15
N ALA A 38 -8.45 -9.12 17.74
CA ALA A 38 -7.02 -9.43 17.67
C ALA A 38 -6.53 -9.69 16.24
N LEU A 39 -7.36 -10.25 15.36
CA LEU A 39 -7.05 -10.46 13.97
C LEU A 39 -7.09 -9.16 13.16
N LEU A 40 -7.89 -8.18 13.56
CA LEU A 40 -7.93 -6.86 12.92
C LEU A 40 -6.66 -6.04 13.19
N ALA A 41 -5.93 -6.32 14.25
CA ALA A 41 -4.63 -5.71 14.55
C ALA A 41 -3.44 -6.45 13.89
N ASN A 42 -3.72 -7.48 13.10
CA ASN A 42 -2.71 -8.33 12.48
C ASN A 42 -2.50 -7.97 11.00
N HIS A 43 -1.35 -8.34 10.42
CA HIS A 43 -0.98 -8.13 9.01
C HIS A 43 -2.00 -8.67 8.00
N ILE A 44 -2.87 -9.59 8.39
CA ILE A 44 -3.94 -10.06 7.51
C ILE A 44 -5.01 -9.01 7.24
N ALA A 45 -5.14 -8.02 8.13
CA ALA A 45 -6.18 -6.99 8.09
C ALA A 45 -5.66 -5.60 7.72
N ILE A 46 -4.40 -5.30 8.05
CA ILE A 46 -3.78 -3.99 7.88
C ILE A 46 -2.27 -4.15 7.63
N ASP A 47 -1.71 -3.28 6.82
CA ASP A 47 -0.27 -3.13 6.70
C ASP A 47 0.24 -2.23 7.84
N ILE A 48 0.84 -2.87 8.85
CA ILE A 48 1.26 -2.24 10.12
C ILE A 48 2.28 -1.13 9.86
N GLY A 49 2.09 0.04 10.48
CA GLY A 49 2.98 1.21 10.41
C GLY A 49 2.83 2.07 9.14
N VAL A 50 2.09 1.61 8.14
CA VAL A 50 1.97 2.29 6.85
C VAL A 50 1.28 3.65 6.97
N ALA A 51 0.18 3.74 7.72
CA ALA A 51 -0.56 4.99 7.89
C ALA A 51 0.28 6.08 8.58
N GLU A 52 1.06 5.67 9.60
CA GLU A 52 1.93 6.54 10.38
C GLU A 52 3.11 7.02 9.55
N VAL A 53 3.80 6.12 8.83
CA VAL A 53 4.90 6.48 7.93
C VAL A 53 4.42 7.40 6.81
N ALA A 54 3.25 7.13 6.22
CA ALA A 54 2.66 8.01 5.21
C ALA A 54 2.38 9.43 5.75
N ALA A 55 1.87 9.54 6.98
CA ALA A 55 1.63 10.83 7.64
C ALA A 55 2.95 11.60 7.85
N LEU A 56 4.00 10.93 8.35
CA LEU A 56 5.32 11.53 8.54
C LEU A 56 5.96 11.99 7.24
N LEU A 57 5.79 11.25 6.14
CA LEU A 57 6.29 11.63 4.82
C LEU A 57 5.58 12.89 4.28
N VAL A 58 4.27 13.02 4.53
CA VAL A 58 3.54 14.24 4.17
C VAL A 58 3.96 15.41 5.07
N GLU A 59 4.07 15.20 6.38
CA GLU A 59 4.48 16.23 7.35
C GLU A 59 5.87 16.78 7.06
N SER A 60 6.80 15.92 6.67
CA SER A 60 8.17 16.32 6.28
C SER A 60 8.25 17.01 4.91
N GLY A 61 7.18 16.98 4.12
CA GLY A 61 7.17 17.47 2.74
C GLY A 61 7.90 16.56 1.73
N ALA A 62 8.24 15.33 2.12
CA ALA A 62 8.84 14.34 1.21
C ALA A 62 7.85 13.87 0.14
N VAL A 63 6.57 13.83 0.47
CA VAL A 63 5.45 13.64 -0.46
C VAL A 63 4.42 14.75 -0.27
N ASP A 64 3.69 15.11 -1.32
CA ASP A 64 2.75 16.24 -1.26
C ASP A 64 1.40 15.83 -0.67
N ALA A 65 0.98 14.61 -0.96
CA ALA A 65 -0.25 14.04 -0.43
C ALA A 65 -0.14 12.52 -0.34
N ALA A 66 -0.93 11.94 0.57
CA ALA A 66 -1.15 10.51 0.70
C ALA A 66 -2.65 10.19 0.59
N ILE A 67 -3.02 9.23 -0.24
CA ILE A 67 -4.34 8.60 -0.32
C ILE A 67 -4.25 7.23 0.34
N LEU A 68 -5.00 7.06 1.41
CA LEU A 68 -4.99 5.87 2.26
C LEU A 68 -6.32 5.13 2.14
N GLY A 69 -6.29 3.81 2.02
CA GLY A 69 -7.48 2.98 2.14
C GLY A 69 -8.19 3.21 3.48
N GLY A 70 -9.50 3.39 3.46
CA GLY A 70 -10.28 3.78 4.64
C GLY A 70 -10.77 2.58 5.46
N VAL A 71 -10.77 1.38 4.88
CA VAL A 71 -11.23 0.14 5.52
C VAL A 71 -10.14 -0.94 5.47
N SER A 72 -10.30 -1.96 6.32
CA SER A 72 -9.45 -3.15 6.32
C SER A 72 -9.43 -3.84 4.94
N ARG A 73 -8.28 -4.37 4.53
CA ARG A 73 -8.17 -5.22 3.34
C ARG A 73 -9.05 -6.48 3.42
N LEU A 74 -9.49 -6.86 4.62
CA LEU A 74 -10.47 -7.94 4.80
C LEU A 74 -11.90 -7.50 4.46
N VAL A 75 -12.21 -6.21 4.51
CA VAL A 75 -13.48 -5.66 4.01
C VAL A 75 -13.49 -5.62 2.49
N VAL A 76 -12.41 -5.10 1.92
CA VAL A 76 -12.11 -5.11 0.48
C VAL A 76 -10.62 -4.90 0.27
N ASP A 77 -9.96 -5.78 -0.48
CA ASP A 77 -8.56 -5.60 -0.86
C ASP A 77 -8.48 -4.74 -2.13
N CYS A 78 -8.21 -3.45 -1.93
CA CYS A 78 -8.12 -2.49 -3.03
C CYS A 78 -6.92 -2.73 -3.96
N ASN A 79 -5.91 -3.49 -3.53
CA ASN A 79 -4.78 -3.89 -4.38
C ASN A 79 -5.00 -5.24 -5.08
N ARG A 80 -6.25 -5.51 -5.46
CA ARG A 80 -6.64 -6.64 -6.32
C ARG A 80 -7.44 -6.15 -7.51
N GLU A 81 -7.55 -6.98 -8.55
CA GLU A 81 -8.51 -6.74 -9.61
C GLU A 81 -9.94 -6.91 -9.06
N GLU A 82 -10.88 -6.11 -9.56
CA GLU A 82 -12.25 -6.07 -9.05
C GLU A 82 -12.99 -7.41 -9.18
N ASP A 83 -12.66 -8.19 -10.20
CA ASP A 83 -13.21 -9.53 -10.45
C ASP A 83 -12.43 -10.66 -9.80
N ALA A 84 -11.25 -10.37 -9.22
CA ALA A 84 -10.43 -11.39 -8.59
C ALA A 84 -11.10 -11.96 -7.32
N PRO A 85 -10.98 -13.28 -7.06
CA PRO A 85 -11.50 -13.89 -5.84
C PRO A 85 -10.94 -13.24 -4.55
N GLY A 86 -9.69 -12.76 -4.61
CA GLY A 86 -9.00 -12.16 -3.47
C GLY A 86 -9.41 -10.73 -3.14
N VAL A 87 -10.29 -10.07 -3.93
CA VAL A 87 -10.77 -8.71 -3.62
C VAL A 87 -11.64 -8.68 -2.35
N LEU A 88 -12.34 -9.77 -2.06
CA LEU A 88 -13.07 -10.01 -0.82
C LEU A 88 -12.59 -11.36 -0.25
N PRO A 89 -11.46 -11.37 0.48
CA PRO A 89 -10.78 -12.61 0.85
C PRO A 89 -11.60 -13.42 1.87
N ILE A 90 -11.91 -14.66 1.54
CA ILE A 90 -12.59 -15.60 2.45
C ILE A 90 -11.63 -16.24 3.47
N ALA A 91 -10.33 -16.08 3.25
CA ALA A 91 -9.27 -16.49 4.17
C ALA A 91 -8.00 -15.68 3.91
N SER A 92 -7.15 -15.50 4.92
CA SER A 92 -5.84 -14.84 4.84
C SER A 92 -4.89 -15.46 5.87
N ASP A 93 -3.68 -15.86 5.44
CA ASP A 93 -2.61 -16.49 6.25
C ASP A 93 -3.13 -17.55 7.25
N GLY A 94 -3.94 -18.50 6.77
CA GLY A 94 -4.49 -19.59 7.57
C GLY A 94 -5.72 -19.24 8.41
N HIS A 95 -6.17 -17.99 8.40
CA HIS A 95 -7.38 -17.53 9.11
C HIS A 95 -8.56 -17.40 8.17
N ALA A 96 -9.69 -18.03 8.49
CA ALA A 96 -10.94 -17.86 7.77
C ALA A 96 -11.59 -16.50 8.06
N VAL A 97 -12.25 -15.92 7.06
CA VAL A 97 -13.06 -14.70 7.15
C VAL A 97 -14.51 -15.03 6.76
N PRO A 98 -15.29 -15.64 7.69
CA PRO A 98 -16.61 -16.18 7.36
C PRO A 98 -17.60 -15.15 6.81
N GLY A 99 -17.51 -13.89 7.27
CA GLY A 99 -18.37 -12.80 6.81
C GLY A 99 -18.14 -12.38 5.35
N ASN A 100 -17.14 -12.96 4.67
CA ASN A 100 -16.90 -12.77 3.23
C ASN A 100 -17.46 -13.92 2.36
N ALA A 101 -18.19 -14.88 2.93
CA ALA A 101 -18.97 -15.84 2.16
C ALA A 101 -20.27 -15.15 1.63
N LEU A 102 -20.09 -14.23 0.68
CA LEU A 102 -21.12 -13.34 0.16
C LEU A 102 -21.76 -13.91 -1.11
N ASP A 103 -23.06 -13.62 -1.30
CA ASP A 103 -23.69 -13.75 -2.60
C ASP A 103 -23.29 -12.61 -3.56
N ASP A 104 -23.70 -12.70 -4.82
CA ASP A 104 -23.35 -11.71 -5.84
C ASP A 104 -23.85 -10.30 -5.51
N ALA A 105 -25.04 -10.18 -4.91
CA ALA A 105 -25.61 -8.88 -4.56
C ALA A 105 -24.87 -8.21 -3.41
N ALA A 106 -24.52 -8.97 -2.38
CA ALA A 106 -23.72 -8.48 -1.26
C ALA A 106 -22.28 -8.16 -1.68
N ARG A 107 -21.68 -8.98 -2.57
CA ARG A 107 -20.38 -8.70 -3.20
C ARG A 107 -20.41 -7.36 -3.94
N GLU A 108 -21.39 -7.18 -4.83
CA GLU A 108 -21.57 -5.96 -5.61
C GLU A 108 -21.74 -4.71 -4.72
N ALA A 109 -22.58 -4.82 -3.68
CA ALA A 109 -22.77 -3.74 -2.71
C ALA A 109 -21.45 -3.35 -1.99
N ARG A 110 -20.61 -4.33 -1.63
CA ARG A 110 -19.32 -4.12 -0.98
C ARG A 110 -18.35 -3.39 -1.91
N LEU A 111 -18.26 -3.81 -3.18
CA LEU A 111 -17.42 -3.17 -4.19
C LEU A 111 -17.89 -1.75 -4.51
N ALA A 112 -19.19 -1.53 -4.66
CA ALA A 112 -19.77 -0.21 -4.91
C ALA A 112 -19.53 0.77 -3.74
N ARG A 113 -19.53 0.28 -2.49
CA ARG A 113 -19.35 1.11 -1.31
C ARG A 113 -17.90 1.50 -1.05
N PHE A 114 -16.93 0.60 -1.26
CA PHE A 114 -15.55 0.82 -0.83
C PHE A 114 -14.54 0.79 -1.96
N PHE A 115 -14.56 -0.19 -2.85
CA PHE A 115 -13.58 -0.39 -3.89
C PHE A 115 -13.63 0.73 -4.94
N ARG A 116 -14.79 0.89 -5.58
CA ARG A 116 -14.95 1.86 -6.67
C ARG A 116 -14.75 3.31 -6.24
N PRO A 117 -15.26 3.79 -5.08
CA PRO A 117 -14.99 5.14 -4.61
C PRO A 117 -13.53 5.41 -4.29
N TYR A 118 -12.79 4.41 -3.76
CA TYR A 118 -11.35 4.50 -3.54
C TYR A 118 -10.60 4.73 -4.85
N HIS A 119 -10.80 3.86 -5.83
CA HIS A 119 -10.15 3.97 -7.13
C HIS A 119 -10.60 5.21 -7.92
N ALA A 120 -11.87 5.61 -7.81
CA ALA A 120 -12.37 6.84 -8.44
C ALA A 120 -11.69 8.09 -7.87
N HIS A 121 -11.42 8.12 -6.54
CA HIS A 121 -10.70 9.23 -5.91
C HIS A 121 -9.25 9.31 -6.38
N ILE A 122 -8.53 8.19 -6.48
CA ILE A 122 -7.16 8.16 -7.01
C ILE A 122 -7.16 8.65 -8.46
N ALA A 123 -8.03 8.11 -9.31
CA ALA A 123 -8.12 8.49 -10.71
C ALA A 123 -8.42 9.99 -10.89
N GLY A 124 -9.38 10.52 -10.12
CA GLY A 124 -9.72 11.95 -10.11
C GLY A 124 -8.57 12.85 -9.67
N THR A 125 -7.82 12.42 -8.64
CA THR A 125 -6.64 13.15 -8.16
C THR A 125 -5.54 13.17 -9.21
N ILE A 126 -5.25 12.04 -9.85
CA ILE A 126 -4.23 11.93 -10.92
C ILE A 126 -4.63 12.78 -12.12
N ALA A 127 -5.90 12.70 -12.54
CA ALA A 127 -6.40 13.50 -13.68
C ALA A 127 -6.29 15.01 -13.43
N ALA A 128 -6.56 15.44 -12.19
CA ALA A 128 -6.52 16.85 -11.83
C ALA A 128 -5.10 17.40 -11.63
N GLN A 129 -4.19 16.59 -11.07
CA GLN A 129 -2.88 17.05 -10.60
C GLN A 129 -1.68 16.46 -11.35
N ARG A 130 -1.83 15.35 -12.06
CA ARG A 130 -0.75 14.63 -12.77
C ARG A 130 0.58 14.67 -12.00
N PRO A 131 0.76 13.84 -10.97
CA PRO A 131 1.98 13.79 -10.18
C PRO A 131 3.18 13.40 -11.06
N ALA A 132 4.40 13.80 -10.68
CA ALA A 132 5.61 13.37 -11.36
C ALA A 132 5.91 11.89 -11.11
N MET A 133 5.57 11.40 -9.91
CA MET A 133 5.66 9.98 -9.56
C MET A 133 4.64 9.59 -8.49
N ILE A 134 4.40 8.28 -8.41
CA ILE A 134 3.60 7.67 -7.36
C ILE A 134 4.50 6.80 -6.48
N LEU A 135 4.38 6.96 -5.16
CA LEU A 135 4.95 6.06 -4.16
C LEU A 135 3.84 5.14 -3.65
N SER A 136 3.89 3.85 -3.97
CA SER A 136 3.01 2.85 -3.37
C SER A 136 3.63 2.34 -2.09
N LEU A 137 2.93 2.43 -0.95
CA LEU A 137 3.49 2.12 0.36
C LEU A 137 2.72 0.99 1.03
N HIS A 138 3.44 -0.07 1.37
CA HIS A 138 2.94 -1.27 2.03
C HIS A 138 3.86 -1.73 3.15
N SER A 139 3.43 -2.72 3.92
CA SER A 139 4.31 -3.45 4.82
C SER A 139 4.00 -4.94 4.81
N PHE A 140 5.04 -5.75 5.08
CA PHE A 140 4.96 -7.20 5.10
C PHE A 140 5.40 -7.81 6.44
N THR A 141 4.86 -8.98 6.77
CA THR A 141 5.24 -9.74 7.95
C THR A 141 6.61 -10.44 7.75
N PRO A 142 7.50 -10.45 8.74
CA PRO A 142 8.77 -11.18 8.67
C PRO A 142 8.59 -12.71 8.59
N SER A 143 7.42 -13.22 8.95
CA SER A 143 7.08 -14.64 8.90
C SER A 143 5.60 -14.82 8.60
N LEU A 144 5.27 -15.77 7.73
CA LEU A 144 3.90 -16.20 7.46
C LEU A 144 3.56 -17.41 8.34
N ALA A 145 2.38 -17.43 8.95
CA ALA A 145 1.91 -18.59 9.71
C ALA A 145 1.75 -19.83 8.81
N ALA A 146 1.32 -19.63 7.56
CA ALA A 146 1.19 -20.70 6.57
C ALA A 146 2.54 -21.23 6.05
N HIS A 147 3.63 -20.45 6.16
CA HIS A 147 4.98 -20.79 5.64
C HIS A 147 6.08 -20.33 6.59
N PRO A 148 6.17 -20.89 7.81
CA PRO A 148 7.09 -20.42 8.87
C PRO A 148 8.57 -20.60 8.53
N ASP A 149 8.91 -21.51 7.64
CA ASP A 149 10.28 -21.81 7.15
C ASP A 149 10.74 -20.86 6.04
N GLN A 150 9.85 -20.03 5.52
CA GLN A 150 10.20 -19.07 4.49
C GLN A 150 10.80 -17.82 5.10
N ALA A 151 12.13 -17.75 5.12
CA ALA A 151 12.85 -16.59 5.64
C ALA A 151 12.56 -15.33 4.82
N ARG A 152 12.31 -14.20 5.50
CA ARG A 152 12.09 -12.88 4.92
C ARG A 152 13.09 -11.87 5.53
N PRO A 153 14.38 -11.95 5.16
CA PRO A 153 15.45 -11.19 5.81
C PRO A 153 15.48 -9.71 5.43
N TRP A 154 14.77 -9.32 4.35
CA TRP A 154 14.78 -7.96 3.83
C TRP A 154 14.15 -6.98 4.84
N HIS A 155 14.80 -5.81 4.98
CA HIS A 155 14.21 -4.71 5.76
C HIS A 155 13.13 -4.00 4.95
N VAL A 156 13.30 -3.99 3.62
CA VAL A 156 12.40 -3.34 2.67
C VAL A 156 12.41 -4.09 1.35
N GLY A 157 11.27 -4.22 0.71
CA GLY A 157 11.12 -4.68 -0.68
C GLY A 157 10.89 -3.50 -1.62
N VAL A 158 11.40 -3.62 -2.84
CA VAL A 158 11.11 -2.70 -3.95
C VAL A 158 10.37 -3.47 -5.04
N LEU A 159 9.16 -3.01 -5.35
CA LEU A 159 8.23 -3.66 -6.28
C LEU A 159 7.98 -2.78 -7.50
N TYR A 160 7.92 -3.40 -8.65
CA TYR A 160 7.59 -2.79 -9.95
C TYR A 160 7.05 -3.87 -10.90
N ASN A 161 6.35 -3.48 -11.97
CA ASN A 161 5.88 -4.41 -12.97
C ASN A 161 6.58 -4.13 -14.32
N GLU A 162 5.91 -3.55 -15.30
CA GLU A 162 6.52 -3.19 -16.58
C GLU A 162 7.34 -1.90 -16.49
N ASP A 163 6.92 -0.96 -15.63
CA ASP A 163 7.64 0.29 -15.39
C ASP A 163 8.66 0.14 -14.26
N ASP A 164 9.91 -0.06 -14.63
CA ASP A 164 11.05 -0.21 -13.72
C ASP A 164 11.93 1.05 -13.60
N ARG A 165 11.52 2.16 -14.24
CA ARG A 165 12.33 3.39 -14.35
C ARG A 165 12.88 3.91 -13.03
N LEU A 166 12.16 3.73 -11.93
CA LEU A 166 12.54 4.21 -10.60
C LEU A 166 13.19 3.13 -9.72
N ALA A 167 13.04 1.85 -10.08
CA ALA A 167 13.40 0.73 -9.23
C ALA A 167 14.89 0.69 -8.87
N ALA A 168 15.78 0.77 -9.86
CA ALA A 168 17.22 0.71 -9.63
C ALA A 168 17.73 1.87 -8.75
N ALA A 169 17.19 3.09 -8.96
CA ALA A 169 17.53 4.25 -8.17
C ALA A 169 17.02 4.13 -6.72
N ALA A 170 15.79 3.58 -6.53
CA ALA A 170 15.23 3.34 -5.22
C ALA A 170 16.03 2.29 -4.44
N ILE A 171 16.38 1.16 -5.07
CA ILE A 171 17.21 0.11 -4.48
C ILE A 171 18.55 0.70 -4.04
N THR A 172 19.29 1.36 -4.95
CA THR A 172 20.57 1.98 -4.63
C THR A 172 20.47 3.00 -3.49
N ALA A 173 19.40 3.80 -3.47
CA ALA A 173 19.18 4.78 -2.41
C ALA A 173 18.94 4.14 -1.05
N LEU A 174 18.19 3.05 -1.00
CA LEU A 174 17.85 2.32 0.23
C LEU A 174 19.06 1.51 0.74
N GLU A 175 19.84 0.89 -0.14
CA GLU A 175 21.09 0.20 0.22
C GLU A 175 22.11 1.18 0.83
N ALA A 176 22.19 2.41 0.32
CA ALA A 176 23.03 3.47 0.89
C ALA A 176 22.61 3.88 2.32
N GLU A 177 21.36 3.57 2.73
CA GLU A 177 20.85 3.72 4.11
C GLU A 177 21.13 2.48 4.98
N ASN A 178 22.00 1.57 4.54
CA ASN A 178 22.33 0.29 5.20
C ASN A 178 21.09 -0.63 5.38
N MET A 179 20.18 -0.62 4.43
CA MET A 179 19.04 -1.51 4.41
C MET A 179 19.34 -2.78 3.60
N ILE A 180 18.81 -3.90 4.06
CA ILE A 180 18.77 -5.13 3.25
C ILE A 180 17.54 -5.00 2.34
N VAL A 181 17.78 -4.78 1.05
CA VAL A 181 16.72 -4.53 0.06
C VAL A 181 16.39 -5.81 -0.69
N GLY A 182 15.10 -6.12 -0.83
CA GLY A 182 14.58 -7.18 -1.66
C GLY A 182 14.13 -6.59 -3.02
N ASP A 183 14.84 -6.93 -4.10
CA ASP A 183 14.39 -6.63 -5.45
C ASP A 183 13.29 -7.63 -5.83
N GLN A 184 12.03 -7.14 -5.98
CA GLN A 184 10.85 -7.97 -6.19
C GLN A 184 10.65 -9.05 -5.10
N LEU A 185 11.05 -8.74 -3.85
CA LEU A 185 10.99 -9.65 -2.69
C LEU A 185 10.54 -8.90 -1.42
N PRO A 186 9.72 -9.51 -0.56
CA PRO A 186 9.17 -10.86 -0.64
C PRO A 186 8.02 -11.01 -1.65
N TYR A 187 7.55 -9.93 -2.23
CA TYR A 187 6.49 -9.90 -3.23
C TYR A 187 6.99 -9.28 -4.53
N SER A 188 6.38 -9.70 -5.64
CA SER A 188 6.71 -9.16 -6.96
C SER A 188 5.57 -8.30 -7.49
N GLY A 189 5.90 -7.11 -7.96
CA GLY A 189 4.96 -6.22 -8.64
C GLY A 189 4.39 -6.81 -9.95
N LYS A 190 5.03 -7.81 -10.52
CA LYS A 190 4.49 -8.58 -11.67
C LYS A 190 3.28 -9.44 -11.32
N LEU A 191 3.09 -9.75 -10.04
CA LEU A 191 2.02 -10.60 -9.54
C LEU A 191 1.00 -9.85 -8.68
N LEU A 192 1.42 -8.83 -7.94
CA LEU A 192 0.65 -8.17 -6.90
C LEU A 192 0.82 -6.64 -7.01
N ASN A 193 0.08 -6.00 -7.95
CA ASN A 193 0.30 -4.58 -8.24
C ASN A 193 -0.93 -3.91 -8.86
N ALA A 194 -2.14 -4.39 -8.55
CA ALA A 194 -3.36 -3.99 -9.25
C ALA A 194 -3.60 -2.47 -9.21
N THR A 195 -3.38 -1.83 -8.05
CA THR A 195 -3.54 -0.37 -7.92
C THR A 195 -2.54 0.38 -8.80
N MET A 196 -1.27 -0.02 -8.82
CA MET A 196 -0.27 0.66 -9.65
C MET A 196 -0.44 0.37 -11.12
N ASN A 197 -0.80 -0.86 -11.51
CA ASN A 197 -1.13 -1.18 -12.90
C ASN A 197 -2.25 -0.28 -13.43
N ARG A 198 -3.31 -0.11 -12.63
CA ARG A 198 -4.48 0.71 -12.98
C ARG A 198 -4.20 2.21 -13.01
N HIS A 199 -3.44 2.73 -12.06
CA HIS A 199 -3.32 4.18 -11.83
C HIS A 199 -1.99 4.77 -12.26
N ALA A 200 -0.90 4.02 -12.19
CA ALA A 200 0.42 4.47 -12.61
C ALA A 200 0.73 4.02 -14.05
N GLU A 201 0.86 2.73 -14.29
CA GLU A 201 1.28 2.19 -15.59
C GLU A 201 0.29 2.54 -16.72
N ALA A 202 -1.01 2.35 -16.49
CA ALA A 202 -2.02 2.69 -17.49
C ALA A 202 -2.04 4.19 -17.87
N ASN A 203 -1.45 5.07 -17.03
CA ASN A 203 -1.34 6.50 -17.26
C ASN A 203 0.09 6.96 -17.61
N GLY A 204 1.05 6.04 -17.70
CA GLY A 204 2.45 6.32 -17.98
C GLY A 204 3.15 7.15 -16.89
N ILE A 205 2.67 7.11 -15.66
CA ILE A 205 3.23 7.81 -14.51
C ILE A 205 4.27 6.91 -13.85
N PRO A 206 5.53 7.37 -13.69
CA PRO A 206 6.54 6.62 -12.97
C PRO A 206 6.09 6.30 -11.54
N TYR A 207 6.40 5.10 -11.08
CA TYR A 207 6.10 4.72 -9.69
C TYR A 207 7.16 3.80 -9.11
N VAL A 208 7.14 3.66 -7.80
CA VAL A 208 7.87 2.64 -7.06
C VAL A 208 7.00 2.09 -5.95
N GLY A 209 6.92 0.76 -5.86
CA GLY A 209 6.29 0.05 -4.75
C GLY A 209 7.32 -0.19 -3.64
N ILE A 210 6.97 0.16 -2.42
CA ILE A 210 7.78 -0.06 -1.22
C ILE A 210 7.02 -0.94 -0.25
N GLU A 211 7.65 -2.03 0.15
CA GLU A 211 7.19 -2.96 1.18
C GLU A 211 8.12 -2.85 2.39
N MET A 212 7.65 -2.29 3.50
CA MET A 212 8.41 -2.20 4.75
C MET A 212 8.22 -3.46 5.58
N ARG A 213 9.29 -4.00 6.19
CA ARG A 213 9.09 -5.12 7.13
C ARG A 213 8.43 -4.60 8.41
N GLN A 214 7.26 -5.10 8.75
CA GLN A 214 6.34 -4.53 9.74
C GLN A 214 6.91 -4.45 11.16
N ASP A 215 7.80 -5.37 11.55
CA ASP A 215 8.47 -5.34 12.86
C ASP A 215 9.43 -4.16 13.03
N LEU A 216 9.86 -3.55 11.91
CA LEU A 216 10.73 -2.37 11.88
C LEU A 216 9.95 -1.05 11.89
N VAL A 217 8.62 -1.10 11.71
CA VAL A 217 7.71 0.07 11.70
C VAL A 217 6.54 -0.12 12.68
N GLY A 218 6.66 -1.05 13.62
CA GLY A 218 5.63 -1.35 14.61
C GLY A 218 5.53 -0.32 15.74
N ASP A 219 6.47 0.59 15.86
CA ASP A 219 6.47 1.66 16.87
C ASP A 219 6.89 3.02 16.28
N ALA A 220 6.69 4.08 17.06
CA ALA A 220 6.95 5.46 16.61
C ALA A 220 8.42 5.72 16.24
N ALA A 221 9.38 5.05 16.91
CA ALA A 221 10.80 5.22 16.60
C ALA A 221 11.17 4.59 15.25
N GLY A 222 10.68 3.37 15.00
CA GLY A 222 10.83 2.68 13.73
C GLY A 222 10.15 3.43 12.58
N GLN A 223 8.93 3.92 12.80
CA GLN A 223 8.17 4.72 11.83
C GLN A 223 8.94 5.99 11.45
N ALA A 224 9.44 6.74 12.42
CA ALA A 224 10.23 7.95 12.16
C ALA A 224 11.54 7.66 11.41
N LEU A 225 12.22 6.56 11.76
CA LEU A 225 13.45 6.13 11.09
C LEU A 225 13.18 5.77 9.62
N PHE A 226 12.12 4.98 9.36
CA PHE A 226 11.73 4.62 7.99
C PHE A 226 11.28 5.82 7.17
N ALA A 227 10.44 6.71 7.76
CA ALA A 227 10.03 7.93 7.08
C ALA A 227 11.23 8.78 6.64
N GLY A 228 12.25 8.93 7.51
CA GLY A 228 13.48 9.64 7.16
C GLY A 228 14.26 8.99 6.01
N ARG A 229 14.37 7.65 5.99
CA ARG A 229 15.02 6.90 4.91
C ARG A 229 14.27 7.02 3.59
N LEU A 230 12.94 6.84 3.63
CA LEU A 230 12.09 6.97 2.44
C LEU A 230 12.06 8.42 1.91
N SER A 231 12.12 9.43 2.78
CA SER A 231 12.24 10.84 2.37
C SER A 231 13.51 11.07 1.54
N ARG A 232 14.66 10.54 1.99
CA ARG A 232 15.92 10.63 1.24
C ARG A 232 15.89 9.82 -0.06
N MET A 233 15.26 8.65 -0.04
CA MET A 233 15.03 7.85 -1.26
C MET A 233 14.18 8.62 -2.26
N CYS A 234 13.03 9.18 -1.85
CA CYS A 234 12.16 9.98 -2.72
C CYS A 234 12.90 11.16 -3.35
N SER A 235 13.74 11.86 -2.56
CA SER A 235 14.54 12.99 -3.06
C SER A 235 15.51 12.55 -4.15
N LYS A 236 16.21 11.43 -3.97
CA LYS A 236 17.15 10.87 -4.96
C LYS A 236 16.46 10.40 -6.23
N VAL A 237 15.32 9.69 -6.08
CA VAL A 237 14.55 9.18 -7.20
C VAL A 237 13.91 10.31 -8.01
N ALA A 238 13.42 11.36 -7.34
CA ALA A 238 12.84 12.52 -8.03
C ALA A 238 13.86 13.30 -8.86
N LEU A 239 15.14 13.34 -8.45
CA LEU A 239 16.19 13.95 -9.25
C LEU A 239 16.42 13.21 -10.58
N ASN A 240 16.34 11.88 -10.58
CA ASN A 240 16.51 11.07 -11.80
C ASN A 240 15.35 11.24 -12.81
N LEU A 241 14.19 11.76 -12.38
CA LEU A 241 13.10 12.09 -13.30
C LEU A 241 13.29 13.43 -14.01
N ALA A 242 14.20 14.27 -13.52
CA ALA A 242 14.44 15.61 -14.06
C ALA A 242 15.57 15.63 -15.11
N GLU A 243 16.31 14.52 -15.26
CA GLU A 243 17.34 14.28 -16.28
C GLU A 243 16.75 13.64 -17.53
#